data_104c86d78da415623649c57bcc0820a7
#
_entry.id   104c86d78da415623649c57bcc0820a7
#
_cell.length_a   1.000
_cell.length_b   1.000
_cell.length_c   1.000
_cell.angle_alpha   90.00
_cell.angle_beta   90.00
_cell.angle_gamma   90.00
#
_symmetry.space_group_name_H-M   'P 1'
#
loop_
_entity.id
_entity.type
_entity.pdbx_description
1 polymer ?
#
loop_
_entity_poly.entity_id
_entity_poly.type
_entity_poly.pdbx_seq_one_letter_code
_entity_poly.pdbx_strand_id
1 'polypeptide(L)'
;MIEARSIVLNELAIRTRVLEAGKGPIVLLFHGNPDNADEWRLVMEQLADKFRCITLDFPGYGQSPEPPVSFTYSLTDQIRFVDAVLKAIQVNEPVILVVHDTGGMVGTAWAAANTDRLRGMVVTNTVAFDGFAWFAIAQQWGDTSLVARLRSWLGMAALGLRGGALFKRIFAQQCPQLGSKELDRFASSFAQNGDAKRTTLRQFRQIMQPGFFRDFAAMRERILAAVPCRVIWGDNDRFIPVRFAHAFGCKQVTILPDAGHWVALTAPDALAREIAIVAQA
;
A
#
# COMPACT_ATOMS: atom_id res chain seq x y z
N MET A 1 -14.16 1.72 -17.60
CA MET A 1 -14.81 0.85 -16.58
C MET A 1 -13.71 0.09 -15.85
N ILE A 2 -13.81 -0.07 -14.52
CA ILE A 2 -12.84 -0.85 -13.72
C ILE A 2 -13.32 -2.29 -13.67
N GLU A 3 -12.51 -3.19 -14.17
CA GLU A 3 -12.76 -4.65 -14.16
C GLU A 3 -12.08 -5.29 -12.95
N ALA A 4 -12.74 -6.28 -12.36
CA ALA A 4 -12.20 -7.04 -11.23
C ALA A 4 -12.09 -8.51 -11.61
N ARG A 5 -10.94 -9.12 -11.34
CA ARG A 5 -10.73 -10.56 -11.54
C ARG A 5 -9.99 -11.19 -10.36
N SER A 6 -10.32 -12.44 -10.08
CA SER A 6 -9.60 -13.26 -9.09
C SER A 6 -8.54 -14.09 -9.80
N ILE A 7 -7.33 -14.09 -9.25
CA ILE A 7 -6.18 -14.84 -9.79
C ILE A 7 -5.71 -15.83 -8.74
N VAL A 8 -5.41 -17.06 -9.17
CA VAL A 8 -4.82 -18.09 -8.32
C VAL A 8 -3.35 -18.27 -8.70
N LEU A 9 -2.48 -18.06 -7.73
CA LEU A 9 -1.03 -18.24 -7.83
C LEU A 9 -0.69 -19.60 -7.22
N ASN A 10 -0.73 -20.65 -8.03
CA ASN A 10 -0.58 -22.05 -7.58
C ASN A 10 0.75 -22.29 -6.86
N GLU A 11 1.83 -21.70 -7.34
CA GLU A 11 3.19 -21.84 -6.77
C GLU A 11 3.33 -21.25 -5.36
N LEU A 12 2.47 -20.31 -5.00
CA LEU A 12 2.42 -19.67 -3.68
C LEU A 12 1.22 -20.13 -2.82
N ALA A 13 0.30 -20.90 -3.40
CA ALA A 13 -1.00 -21.22 -2.83
C ALA A 13 -1.78 -19.98 -2.36
N ILE A 14 -1.69 -18.89 -3.15
CA ILE A 14 -2.34 -17.61 -2.86
C ILE A 14 -3.38 -17.32 -3.93
N ARG A 15 -4.54 -16.85 -3.50
CA ARG A 15 -5.54 -16.24 -4.36
C ARG A 15 -5.57 -14.74 -4.10
N THR A 16 -5.59 -13.93 -5.16
CA THR A 16 -5.68 -12.47 -5.04
C THR A 16 -6.69 -11.90 -6.02
N ARG A 17 -7.26 -10.73 -5.65
CA ARG A 17 -8.06 -9.93 -6.56
C ARG A 17 -7.14 -8.90 -7.24
N VAL A 18 -7.35 -8.72 -8.53
CA VAL A 18 -6.75 -7.64 -9.32
C VAL A 18 -7.86 -6.76 -9.88
N LEU A 19 -7.69 -5.44 -9.80
CA LEU A 19 -8.50 -4.46 -10.50
C LEU A 19 -7.69 -3.90 -11.67
N GLU A 20 -8.34 -3.73 -12.82
CA GLU A 20 -7.72 -3.21 -14.02
C GLU A 20 -8.65 -2.23 -14.73
N ALA A 21 -8.10 -1.14 -15.27
CA ALA A 21 -8.85 -0.16 -16.06
C ALA A 21 -7.96 0.50 -17.10
N GLY A 22 -8.56 0.83 -18.26
CA GLY A 22 -7.91 1.59 -19.31
C GLY A 22 -6.95 0.78 -20.19
N LYS A 23 -6.21 1.51 -21.03
CA LYS A 23 -5.20 0.97 -21.97
C LYS A 23 -4.06 1.97 -22.10
N GLY A 24 -2.89 1.51 -22.50
CA GLY A 24 -1.69 2.35 -22.65
C GLY A 24 -0.56 1.97 -21.72
N PRO A 25 0.36 2.90 -21.41
CA PRO A 25 1.44 2.65 -20.45
C PRO A 25 0.90 2.19 -19.10
N ILE A 26 1.61 1.26 -18.45
CA ILE A 26 1.11 0.60 -17.24
C ILE A 26 1.42 1.44 -16.01
N VAL A 27 0.37 1.68 -15.19
CA VAL A 27 0.47 2.23 -13.84
C VAL A 27 0.09 1.13 -12.85
N LEU A 28 1.06 0.68 -12.07
CA LEU A 28 0.90 -0.35 -11.04
C LEU A 28 0.78 0.32 -9.66
N LEU A 29 -0.30 0.03 -8.93
CA LEU A 29 -0.67 0.76 -7.72
C LEU A 29 -0.71 -0.21 -6.52
N PHE A 30 0.07 0.07 -5.48
CA PHE A 30 0.21 -0.76 -4.29
C PHE A 30 -0.39 -0.08 -3.06
N HIS A 31 -1.46 -0.67 -2.52
CA HIS A 31 -2.12 -0.20 -1.31
C HIS A 31 -1.33 -0.52 -0.04
N GLY A 32 -1.70 0.11 1.06
CA GLY A 32 -1.12 -0.12 2.36
C GLY A 32 -1.98 -0.94 3.32
N ASN A 33 -1.64 -0.84 4.61
CA ASN A 33 -2.40 -1.40 5.71
C ASN A 33 -3.22 -0.26 6.37
N PRO A 34 -4.52 -0.42 6.58
CA PRO A 34 -5.32 -1.65 6.44
C PRO A 34 -6.18 -1.69 5.17
N ASP A 35 -5.68 -1.19 4.06
CA ASP A 35 -6.43 -0.99 2.83
C ASP A 35 -6.52 -2.23 1.92
N ASN A 36 -6.95 -1.99 0.71
CA ASN A 36 -7.06 -2.97 -0.37
C ASN A 36 -7.11 -2.23 -1.73
N ALA A 37 -7.20 -2.97 -2.82
CA ALA A 37 -7.20 -2.42 -4.18
C ALA A 37 -8.25 -1.32 -4.44
N ASP A 38 -9.35 -1.29 -3.68
CA ASP A 38 -10.40 -0.27 -3.87
C ASP A 38 -9.95 1.15 -3.47
N GLU A 39 -8.85 1.30 -2.74
CA GLU A 39 -8.21 2.58 -2.43
C GLU A 39 -7.95 3.40 -3.70
N TRP A 40 -7.57 2.72 -4.78
CA TRP A 40 -7.10 3.34 -6.00
C TRP A 40 -8.19 3.70 -7.02
N ARG A 41 -9.46 3.35 -6.77
CA ARG A 41 -10.53 3.50 -7.77
C ARG A 41 -10.65 4.91 -8.31
N LEU A 42 -10.64 5.93 -7.46
CA LEU A 42 -10.77 7.33 -7.88
C LEU A 42 -9.57 7.76 -8.77
N VAL A 43 -8.38 7.33 -8.43
CA VAL A 43 -7.17 7.60 -9.23
C VAL A 43 -7.21 6.84 -10.57
N MET A 44 -7.64 5.58 -10.55
CA MET A 44 -7.78 4.77 -11.78
C MET A 44 -8.81 5.38 -12.74
N GLU A 45 -9.93 5.90 -12.24
CA GLU A 45 -10.95 6.58 -13.05
C GLU A 45 -10.40 7.81 -13.78
N GLN A 46 -9.50 8.56 -13.12
CA GLN A 46 -8.83 9.73 -13.70
C GLN A 46 -7.81 9.37 -14.78
N LEU A 47 -7.18 8.21 -14.66
CA LEU A 47 -6.06 7.80 -15.52
C LEU A 47 -6.46 6.87 -16.67
N ALA A 48 -7.63 6.21 -16.59
CA ALA A 48 -8.02 5.12 -17.48
C ALA A 48 -8.12 5.49 -18.98
N ASP A 49 -8.30 6.77 -19.30
CA ASP A 49 -8.31 7.23 -20.70
C ASP A 49 -6.92 7.19 -21.36
N LYS A 50 -5.83 7.21 -20.56
CA LYS A 50 -4.47 7.33 -21.07
C LYS A 50 -3.53 6.20 -20.60
N PHE A 51 -3.90 5.50 -19.54
CA PHE A 51 -3.06 4.50 -18.88
C PHE A 51 -3.83 3.21 -18.64
N ARG A 52 -3.09 2.10 -18.67
CA ARG A 52 -3.54 0.82 -18.15
C ARG A 52 -3.22 0.77 -16.67
N CYS A 53 -4.21 1.07 -15.82
CA CYS A 53 -4.06 1.06 -14.37
C CYS A 53 -4.32 -0.34 -13.83
N ILE A 54 -3.42 -0.83 -12.98
CA ILE A 54 -3.51 -2.15 -12.35
C ILE A 54 -3.27 -2.00 -10.86
N THR A 55 -4.14 -2.56 -10.05
CA THR A 55 -3.94 -2.71 -8.61
C THR A 55 -4.36 -4.10 -8.16
N LEU A 56 -3.88 -4.53 -7.01
CA LEU A 56 -4.12 -5.86 -6.48
C LEU A 56 -4.41 -5.80 -4.98
N ASP A 57 -5.13 -6.77 -4.45
CA ASP A 57 -5.21 -6.97 -3.01
C ASP A 57 -3.96 -7.74 -2.54
N PHE A 58 -3.16 -7.18 -1.65
CA PHE A 58 -2.08 -7.93 -1.02
C PHE A 58 -2.63 -9.12 -0.23
N PRO A 59 -1.84 -10.22 -0.07
CA PRO A 59 -2.31 -11.43 0.60
C PRO A 59 -2.88 -11.15 1.99
N GLY A 60 -4.13 -11.55 2.20
CA GLY A 60 -4.89 -11.34 3.42
C GLY A 60 -5.69 -10.05 3.50
N TYR A 61 -5.58 -9.13 2.53
CA TYR A 61 -6.35 -7.89 2.47
C TYR A 61 -7.46 -7.93 1.41
N GLY A 62 -8.45 -7.08 1.56
CA GLY A 62 -9.57 -6.97 0.62
C GLY A 62 -10.30 -8.29 0.41
N GLN A 63 -10.30 -8.79 -0.82
CA GLN A 63 -10.86 -10.08 -1.21
C GLN A 63 -9.80 -11.20 -1.36
N SER A 64 -8.54 -10.90 -1.04
CA SER A 64 -7.46 -11.88 -0.99
C SER A 64 -7.48 -12.56 0.39
N PRO A 65 -7.68 -13.89 0.46
CA PRO A 65 -7.67 -14.61 1.75
C PRO A 65 -6.31 -14.52 2.44
N GLU A 66 -6.30 -14.80 3.74
CA GLU A 66 -5.06 -14.97 4.48
C GLU A 66 -4.17 -16.03 3.81
N PRO A 67 -2.89 -15.73 3.49
CA PRO A 67 -2.02 -16.66 2.83
C PRO A 67 -1.57 -17.80 3.78
N PRO A 68 -1.07 -18.91 3.23
CA PRO A 68 -0.54 -20.00 4.04
C PRO A 68 0.56 -19.52 4.99
N VAL A 69 0.80 -20.28 6.07
CA VAL A 69 1.80 -19.93 7.09
C VAL A 69 3.21 -19.79 6.51
N SER A 70 3.51 -20.53 5.44
CA SER A 70 4.78 -20.45 4.70
C SER A 70 5.03 -19.08 4.06
N PHE A 71 4.02 -18.28 3.80
CA PHE A 71 4.16 -16.89 3.38
C PHE A 71 4.41 -16.01 4.61
N THR A 72 5.64 -15.60 4.82
CA THR A 72 6.10 -14.96 6.06
C THR A 72 5.97 -13.43 6.07
N TYR A 73 5.53 -12.82 4.99
CA TYR A 73 5.56 -11.36 4.74
C TYR A 73 6.97 -10.77 4.73
N SER A 74 8.01 -11.59 4.56
CA SER A 74 9.36 -11.11 4.27
C SER A 74 9.39 -10.34 2.95
N LEU A 75 10.37 -9.45 2.76
CA LEU A 75 10.52 -8.74 1.49
C LEU A 75 10.65 -9.72 0.31
N THR A 76 11.33 -10.83 0.50
CA THR A 76 11.46 -11.90 -0.51
C THR A 76 10.10 -12.50 -0.89
N ASP A 77 9.25 -12.83 0.09
CA ASP A 77 7.91 -13.36 -0.19
C ASP A 77 7.04 -12.33 -0.90
N GLN A 78 7.12 -11.06 -0.49
CA GLN A 78 6.37 -9.97 -1.10
C GLN A 78 6.80 -9.73 -2.57
N ILE A 79 8.11 -9.71 -2.84
CA ILE A 79 8.64 -9.59 -4.21
C ILE A 79 8.15 -10.76 -5.08
N ARG A 80 8.28 -12.01 -4.59
CA ARG A 80 7.79 -13.20 -5.30
C ARG A 80 6.29 -13.14 -5.59
N PHE A 81 5.51 -12.63 -4.65
CA PHE A 81 4.07 -12.45 -4.84
C PHE A 81 3.78 -11.45 -5.96
N VAL A 82 4.43 -10.27 -5.96
CA VAL A 82 4.26 -9.27 -7.02
C VAL A 82 4.66 -9.84 -8.38
N ASP A 83 5.81 -10.51 -8.47
CA ASP A 83 6.27 -11.14 -9.73
C ASP A 83 5.29 -12.21 -10.23
N ALA A 84 4.78 -13.05 -9.33
CA ALA A 84 3.80 -14.08 -9.69
C ALA A 84 2.48 -13.47 -10.20
N VAL A 85 2.00 -12.37 -9.59
CA VAL A 85 0.82 -11.63 -10.08
C VAL A 85 1.10 -11.06 -11.48
N LEU A 86 2.19 -10.31 -11.66
CA LEU A 86 2.52 -9.68 -12.95
C LEU A 86 2.68 -10.72 -14.06
N LYS A 87 3.30 -11.86 -13.77
CA LYS A 87 3.39 -13.00 -14.69
C LYS A 87 2.01 -13.55 -15.04
N ALA A 88 1.13 -13.76 -14.07
CA ALA A 88 -0.21 -14.30 -14.27
C ALA A 88 -1.11 -13.37 -15.11
N ILE A 89 -0.90 -12.06 -15.02
CA ILE A 89 -1.64 -11.05 -15.81
C ILE A 89 -0.88 -10.61 -17.08
N GLN A 90 0.24 -11.27 -17.41
CA GLN A 90 1.05 -11.04 -18.59
C GLN A 90 1.55 -9.59 -18.73
N VAL A 91 1.98 -8.98 -17.61
CA VAL A 91 2.65 -7.68 -17.60
C VAL A 91 4.15 -7.91 -17.79
N ASN A 92 4.65 -7.57 -18.96
CA ASN A 92 6.06 -7.69 -19.34
C ASN A 92 6.72 -6.33 -19.59
N GLU A 93 5.93 -5.29 -19.84
CA GLU A 93 6.40 -3.94 -20.10
C GLU A 93 6.81 -3.23 -18.79
N PRO A 94 7.75 -2.27 -18.88
CA PRO A 94 8.09 -1.43 -17.73
C PRO A 94 6.89 -0.63 -17.22
N VAL A 95 6.75 -0.55 -15.89
CA VAL A 95 5.61 0.06 -15.21
C VAL A 95 5.98 1.38 -14.54
N ILE A 96 5.00 2.27 -14.38
CA ILE A 96 5.04 3.36 -13.42
C ILE A 96 4.50 2.80 -12.11
N LEU A 97 5.34 2.72 -11.08
CA LEU A 97 4.94 2.19 -9.79
C LEU A 97 4.44 3.32 -8.87
N VAL A 98 3.26 3.14 -8.30
CA VAL A 98 2.68 4.06 -7.30
C VAL A 98 2.50 3.30 -5.99
N VAL A 99 2.97 3.88 -4.89
CA VAL A 99 2.99 3.18 -3.61
C VAL A 99 2.45 4.03 -2.47
N HIS A 100 1.71 3.37 -1.56
CA HIS A 100 1.17 3.97 -0.35
C HIS A 100 1.43 3.08 0.88
N ASP A 101 1.72 3.68 2.02
CA ASP A 101 1.87 3.05 3.35
C ASP A 101 2.79 1.81 3.32
N THR A 102 2.34 0.64 3.79
CA THR A 102 3.11 -0.60 3.74
C THR A 102 3.33 -1.12 2.32
N GLY A 103 2.49 -0.73 1.36
CA GLY A 103 2.74 -0.95 -0.06
C GLY A 103 4.01 -0.30 -0.55
N GLY A 104 4.45 0.79 0.10
CA GLY A 104 5.74 1.40 -0.19
C GLY A 104 6.95 0.57 0.24
N MET A 105 6.85 -0.21 1.31
CA MET A 105 7.90 -1.18 1.66
C MET A 105 8.05 -2.24 0.57
N VAL A 106 6.93 -2.84 0.19
CA VAL A 106 6.89 -3.87 -0.86
C VAL A 106 7.36 -3.29 -2.19
N GLY A 107 6.81 -2.12 -2.57
CA GLY A 107 7.12 -1.46 -3.82
C GLY A 107 8.58 -1.02 -3.91
N THR A 108 9.16 -0.47 -2.84
CA THR A 108 10.58 -0.09 -2.81
C THR A 108 11.48 -1.33 -2.96
N ALA A 109 11.18 -2.42 -2.26
CA ALA A 109 11.96 -3.66 -2.37
C ALA A 109 11.85 -4.28 -3.76
N TRP A 110 10.63 -4.36 -4.32
CA TRP A 110 10.39 -4.88 -5.66
C TRP A 110 11.05 -4.00 -6.73
N ALA A 111 10.89 -2.69 -6.65
CA ALA A 111 11.47 -1.73 -7.57
C ALA A 111 13.01 -1.79 -7.59
N ALA A 112 13.65 -1.86 -6.42
CA ALA A 112 15.10 -1.97 -6.32
C ALA A 112 15.65 -3.29 -6.90
N ALA A 113 14.87 -4.36 -6.85
CA ALA A 113 15.21 -5.65 -7.45
C ALA A 113 14.94 -5.70 -8.97
N ASN A 114 14.10 -4.81 -9.52
CA ASN A 114 13.59 -4.84 -10.89
C ASN A 114 13.65 -3.44 -11.54
N THR A 115 14.78 -2.73 -11.44
CA THR A 115 14.90 -1.36 -11.97
C THR A 115 14.71 -1.29 -13.48
N ASP A 116 15.03 -2.34 -14.22
CA ASP A 116 14.81 -2.51 -15.66
C ASP A 116 13.33 -2.64 -16.04
N ARG A 117 12.49 -3.00 -15.08
CA ARG A 117 11.02 -3.09 -15.23
C ARG A 117 10.30 -1.83 -14.74
N LEU A 118 11.03 -0.78 -14.39
CA LEU A 118 10.46 0.52 -14.00
C LEU A 118 10.57 1.53 -15.13
N ARG A 119 9.51 2.31 -15.31
CA ARG A 119 9.49 3.55 -16.08
C ARG A 119 9.57 4.78 -15.19
N GLY A 120 9.12 4.67 -13.95
CA GLY A 120 9.14 5.71 -12.95
C GLY A 120 8.43 5.31 -11.67
N MET A 121 8.51 6.15 -10.64
CA MET A 121 7.89 5.86 -9.35
C MET A 121 7.23 7.11 -8.75
N VAL A 122 6.02 6.93 -8.18
CA VAL A 122 5.35 7.94 -7.37
C VAL A 122 5.11 7.38 -5.97
N VAL A 123 5.50 8.14 -4.97
CA VAL A 123 5.47 7.74 -3.57
C VAL A 123 4.51 8.63 -2.81
N THR A 124 3.60 8.03 -2.06
CA THR A 124 2.68 8.76 -1.18
C THR A 124 2.63 8.12 0.21
N ASN A 125 2.72 8.92 1.24
CA ASN A 125 2.53 8.60 2.66
C ASN A 125 2.97 7.17 3.05
N THR A 126 4.29 6.87 2.94
CA THR A 126 4.83 5.52 3.07
C THR A 126 5.86 5.35 4.19
N VAL A 127 6.11 4.09 4.57
CA VAL A 127 7.07 3.64 5.57
C VAL A 127 8.18 2.80 4.91
N ALA A 128 9.08 3.43 4.17
CA ALA A 128 10.20 2.75 3.52
C ALA A 128 11.56 3.29 4.05
N PHE A 129 11.69 3.36 5.39
CA PHE A 129 12.80 4.04 6.06
C PHE A 129 13.35 3.23 7.21
N ASP A 130 14.69 3.20 7.33
CA ASP A 130 15.34 2.75 8.55
C ASP A 130 15.11 3.76 9.69
N GLY A 131 14.97 3.25 10.92
CA GLY A 131 14.74 4.10 12.10
C GLY A 131 13.36 4.76 12.16
N PHE A 132 12.36 4.26 11.41
CA PHE A 132 10.99 4.75 11.53
C PHE A 132 10.44 4.52 12.95
N ALA A 133 10.03 5.60 13.61
CA ALA A 133 9.45 5.53 14.95
C ALA A 133 7.97 5.14 14.86
N TRP A 134 7.71 3.85 15.03
CA TRP A 134 6.35 3.31 15.00
C TRP A 134 5.49 3.81 16.16
N PHE A 135 4.25 4.13 15.89
CA PHE A 135 3.27 4.51 16.92
C PHE A 135 2.93 3.30 17.84
N ALA A 136 2.51 3.59 19.07
CA ALA A 136 2.40 2.58 20.14
C ALA A 136 1.56 1.34 19.78
N ILE A 137 0.45 1.52 19.04
CA ILE A 137 -0.40 0.38 18.63
C ILE A 137 0.32 -0.52 17.61
N ALA A 138 1.13 0.03 16.71
CA ALA A 138 1.92 -0.73 15.76
C ALA A 138 3.04 -1.50 16.47
N GLN A 139 3.71 -0.88 17.44
CA GLN A 139 4.69 -1.57 18.28
C GLN A 139 4.05 -2.76 19.03
N GLN A 140 2.85 -2.57 19.58
CA GLN A 140 2.10 -3.65 20.22
C GLN A 140 1.76 -4.79 19.25
N TRP A 141 1.41 -4.50 18.00
CA TRP A 141 1.13 -5.52 16.98
C TRP A 141 2.38 -6.33 16.62
N GLY A 142 3.54 -5.69 16.61
CA GLY A 142 4.83 -6.33 16.34
C GLY A 142 5.40 -7.11 17.51
N ASP A 143 4.98 -6.82 18.75
CA ASP A 143 5.47 -7.50 19.96
C ASP A 143 5.00 -8.97 20.01
N THR A 144 5.94 -9.88 20.19
CA THR A 144 5.69 -11.34 20.21
C THR A 144 5.37 -11.89 21.59
N SER A 145 5.44 -11.08 22.67
CA SER A 145 5.08 -11.50 24.02
C SER A 145 3.61 -11.96 24.11
N LEU A 146 3.33 -12.92 24.97
CA LEU A 146 1.96 -13.45 25.14
C LEU A 146 0.96 -12.36 25.50
N VAL A 147 1.37 -11.41 26.36
CA VAL A 147 0.52 -10.29 26.79
C VAL A 147 0.18 -9.36 25.61
N ALA A 148 1.19 -8.98 24.83
CA ALA A 148 0.98 -8.11 23.66
C ALA A 148 0.14 -8.82 22.59
N ARG A 149 0.35 -10.12 22.37
CA ARG A 149 -0.45 -10.93 21.45
C ARG A 149 -1.93 -10.97 21.87
N LEU A 150 -2.20 -11.19 23.15
CA LEU A 150 -3.59 -11.19 23.67
C LEU A 150 -4.23 -9.80 23.53
N ARG A 151 -3.52 -8.74 23.91
CA ARG A 151 -4.00 -7.35 23.76
C ARG A 151 -4.27 -6.99 22.30
N SER A 152 -3.40 -7.38 21.40
CA SER A 152 -3.55 -7.15 19.95
C SER A 152 -4.76 -7.89 19.40
N TRP A 153 -4.96 -9.14 19.80
CA TRP A 153 -6.14 -9.91 19.39
C TRP A 153 -7.44 -9.28 19.92
N LEU A 154 -7.49 -8.89 21.19
CA LEU A 154 -8.64 -8.20 21.78
C LEU A 154 -8.91 -6.84 21.09
N GLY A 155 -7.85 -6.07 20.79
CA GLY A 155 -7.96 -4.80 20.07
C GLY A 155 -8.51 -4.99 18.66
N MET A 156 -8.03 -5.97 17.90
CA MET A 156 -8.54 -6.31 16.57
C MET A 156 -9.99 -6.80 16.61
N ALA A 157 -10.38 -7.56 17.64
CA ALA A 157 -11.77 -7.95 17.85
C ALA A 157 -12.66 -6.72 18.12
N ALA A 158 -12.19 -5.80 18.99
CA ALA A 158 -12.92 -4.57 19.32
C ALA A 158 -13.16 -3.67 18.10
N LEU A 159 -12.24 -3.61 17.14
CA LEU A 159 -12.43 -2.86 15.88
C LEU A 159 -13.64 -3.36 15.06
N GLY A 160 -14.01 -4.63 15.19
CA GLY A 160 -15.19 -5.20 14.54
C GLY A 160 -16.52 -4.93 15.25
N LEU A 161 -16.48 -4.45 16.49
CA LEU A 161 -17.70 -4.20 17.25
C LEU A 161 -18.53 -3.07 16.63
N ARG A 162 -19.86 -3.20 16.75
CA ARG A 162 -20.82 -2.20 16.22
C ARG A 162 -20.56 -1.87 14.74
N GLY A 163 -20.26 -2.89 13.93
CA GLY A 163 -20.03 -2.71 12.50
C GLY A 163 -18.75 -1.94 12.14
N GLY A 164 -17.78 -1.88 13.06
CA GLY A 164 -16.53 -1.14 12.80
C GLY A 164 -16.61 0.35 13.15
N ALA A 165 -17.57 0.79 13.96
CA ALA A 165 -17.81 2.21 14.26
C ALA A 165 -16.56 2.93 14.80
N LEU A 166 -15.75 2.27 15.64
CA LEU A 166 -14.50 2.85 16.14
C LEU A 166 -13.50 3.08 14.98
N PHE A 167 -13.30 2.10 14.13
CA PHE A 167 -12.40 2.23 12.99
C PHE A 167 -12.90 3.28 12.01
N LYS A 168 -14.21 3.29 11.71
CA LYS A 168 -14.84 4.32 10.88
C LYS A 168 -14.56 5.74 11.40
N ARG A 169 -14.64 5.94 12.72
CA ARG A 169 -14.34 7.25 13.33
C ARG A 169 -12.89 7.66 13.14
N ILE A 170 -11.95 6.73 13.32
CA ILE A 170 -10.51 6.99 13.09
C ILE A 170 -10.27 7.35 11.63
N PHE A 171 -10.84 6.57 10.71
CA PHE A 171 -10.71 6.77 9.27
C PHE A 171 -11.30 8.12 8.82
N ALA A 172 -12.49 8.48 9.30
CA ALA A 172 -13.15 9.75 8.98
C ALA A 172 -12.33 10.98 9.39
N GLN A 173 -11.52 10.89 10.44
CA GLN A 173 -10.64 11.99 10.87
C GLN A 173 -9.48 12.23 9.88
N GLN A 174 -9.10 11.23 9.12
CA GLN A 174 -8.04 11.32 8.11
C GLN A 174 -8.57 11.57 6.70
N CYS A 175 -9.85 11.31 6.47
CA CYS A 175 -10.52 11.47 5.19
C CYS A 175 -11.84 12.24 5.36
N PRO A 176 -11.81 13.50 5.85
CA PRO A 176 -13.03 14.25 6.16
C PRO A 176 -13.85 14.59 4.90
N GLN A 177 -13.25 14.52 3.71
CA GLN A 177 -13.91 14.80 2.44
C GLN A 177 -14.77 13.62 1.94
N LEU A 178 -14.54 12.40 2.46
CA LEU A 178 -15.28 11.22 2.01
C LEU A 178 -16.72 11.25 2.52
N GLY A 179 -17.65 10.90 1.63
CA GLY A 179 -19.04 10.68 1.98
C GLY A 179 -19.22 9.50 2.95
N SER A 180 -20.32 9.49 3.69
CA SER A 180 -20.58 8.45 4.70
C SER A 180 -20.59 7.04 4.10
N LYS A 181 -21.01 6.89 2.86
CA LYS A 181 -21.12 5.61 2.14
C LYS A 181 -19.74 5.02 1.81
N GLU A 182 -18.82 5.87 1.36
CA GLU A 182 -17.43 5.50 1.09
C GLU A 182 -16.71 5.17 2.40
N LEU A 183 -16.90 6.00 3.45
CA LEU A 183 -16.38 5.73 4.79
C LEU A 183 -16.84 4.38 5.33
N ASP A 184 -18.13 4.04 5.17
CA ASP A 184 -18.67 2.75 5.59
C ASP A 184 -18.03 1.59 4.82
N ARG A 185 -17.87 1.75 3.52
CA ARG A 185 -17.25 0.73 2.66
C ARG A 185 -15.80 0.46 3.08
N PHE A 186 -14.98 1.49 3.23
CA PHE A 186 -13.57 1.34 3.62
C PHE A 186 -13.43 0.81 5.04
N ALA A 187 -14.16 1.39 5.99
CA ALA A 187 -14.07 0.97 7.38
C ALA A 187 -14.51 -0.49 7.57
N SER A 188 -15.59 -0.93 6.93
CA SER A 188 -16.08 -2.31 7.04
C SER A 188 -15.19 -3.30 6.30
N SER A 189 -14.52 -2.91 5.23
CA SER A 189 -13.61 -3.79 4.48
C SER A 189 -12.46 -4.33 5.35
N PHE A 190 -12.04 -3.58 6.37
CA PHE A 190 -11.06 -4.03 7.36
C PHE A 190 -11.72 -4.50 8.66
N ALA A 191 -12.57 -3.68 9.26
CA ALA A 191 -13.10 -3.93 10.60
C ALA A 191 -13.89 -5.24 10.70
N GLN A 192 -14.52 -5.69 9.62
CA GLN A 192 -15.26 -6.95 9.54
C GLN A 192 -14.48 -8.10 8.88
N ASN A 193 -13.30 -7.82 8.35
CA ASN A 193 -12.46 -8.82 7.69
C ASN A 193 -11.50 -9.48 8.69
N GLY A 194 -11.80 -10.74 9.06
CA GLY A 194 -10.97 -11.53 9.97
C GLY A 194 -9.58 -11.82 9.40
N ASP A 195 -9.47 -12.07 8.09
CA ASP A 195 -8.20 -12.33 7.41
C ASP A 195 -7.31 -11.09 7.45
N ALA A 196 -7.83 -9.91 7.14
CA ALA A 196 -7.07 -8.67 7.17
C ALA A 196 -6.51 -8.34 8.56
N LYS A 197 -7.29 -8.59 9.62
CA LYS A 197 -6.83 -8.41 11.00
C LYS A 197 -5.70 -9.36 11.38
N ARG A 198 -5.81 -10.64 11.03
CA ARG A 198 -4.75 -11.64 11.29
C ARG A 198 -3.49 -11.33 10.48
N THR A 199 -3.68 -10.98 9.20
CA THR A 199 -2.61 -10.55 8.30
C THR A 199 -1.87 -9.34 8.85
N THR A 200 -2.58 -8.30 9.28
CA THR A 200 -1.97 -7.12 9.91
C THR A 200 -1.05 -7.54 11.05
N LEU A 201 -1.50 -8.39 11.96
CA LEU A 201 -0.68 -8.84 13.08
C LEU A 201 0.53 -9.68 12.63
N ARG A 202 0.39 -10.53 11.60
CA ARG A 202 1.50 -11.30 11.03
C ARG A 202 2.52 -10.39 10.36
N GLN A 203 2.06 -9.46 9.54
CA GLN A 203 2.89 -8.50 8.82
C GLN A 203 3.66 -7.60 9.79
N PHE A 204 3.00 -7.03 10.81
CA PHE A 204 3.70 -6.18 11.79
C PHE A 204 4.75 -6.93 12.60
N ARG A 205 4.52 -8.20 12.94
CA ARG A 205 5.57 -9.02 13.57
C ARG A 205 6.78 -9.23 12.67
N GLN A 206 6.58 -9.31 11.36
CA GLN A 206 7.67 -9.44 10.40
C GLN A 206 8.43 -8.11 10.22
N ILE A 207 7.72 -7.00 10.00
CA ILE A 207 8.37 -5.70 9.78
C ILE A 207 9.07 -5.12 11.01
N MET A 208 8.67 -5.57 12.21
CA MET A 208 9.33 -5.20 13.48
C MET A 208 10.55 -6.05 13.80
N GLN A 209 10.90 -7.04 12.96
CA GLN A 209 12.12 -7.80 13.17
C GLN A 209 13.37 -6.92 13.01
N PRO A 210 14.38 -7.09 13.86
CA PRO A 210 15.62 -6.33 13.75
C PRO A 210 16.22 -6.45 12.35
N GLY A 211 16.55 -5.31 11.74
CA GLY A 211 17.18 -5.25 10.42
C GLY A 211 16.22 -5.36 9.23
N PHE A 212 14.91 -5.44 9.43
CA PHE A 212 13.96 -5.45 8.32
C PHE A 212 14.14 -4.25 7.37
N PHE A 213 14.39 -3.07 7.91
CA PHE A 213 14.57 -1.82 7.14
C PHE A 213 16.04 -1.48 6.79
N ARG A 214 17.01 -2.35 7.14
CA ARG A 214 18.45 -2.06 7.01
C ARG A 214 18.88 -1.58 5.62
N ASP A 215 18.32 -2.20 4.57
CA ASP A 215 18.78 -1.97 3.19
C ASP A 215 17.92 -0.95 2.43
N PHE A 216 16.92 -0.34 3.07
CA PHE A 216 15.99 0.55 2.38
C PHE A 216 16.63 1.83 1.86
N ALA A 217 17.67 2.35 2.52
CA ALA A 217 18.44 3.49 2.03
C ALA A 217 19.08 3.17 0.66
N ALA A 218 19.81 2.06 0.58
CA ALA A 218 20.44 1.61 -0.66
C ALA A 218 19.42 1.25 -1.76
N MET A 219 18.26 0.70 -1.37
CA MET A 219 17.16 0.42 -2.31
C MET A 219 16.63 1.72 -2.94
N ARG A 220 16.37 2.75 -2.12
CA ARG A 220 15.92 4.06 -2.61
C ARG A 220 16.97 4.71 -3.53
N GLU A 221 18.25 4.72 -3.15
CA GLU A 221 19.34 5.25 -3.97
C GLU A 221 19.38 4.57 -5.35
N ARG A 222 19.26 3.25 -5.39
CA ARG A 222 19.22 2.49 -6.64
C ARG A 222 18.05 2.90 -7.53
N ILE A 223 16.83 3.06 -6.98
CA ILE A 223 15.65 3.49 -7.70
C ILE A 223 15.84 4.91 -8.24
N LEU A 224 16.28 5.84 -7.38
CA LEU A 224 16.48 7.25 -7.72
C LEU A 224 17.53 7.46 -8.80
N ALA A 225 18.53 6.57 -8.88
CA ALA A 225 19.54 6.59 -9.94
C ALA A 225 19.02 6.04 -11.28
N ALA A 226 17.99 5.18 -11.25
CA ALA A 226 17.50 4.45 -12.42
C ALA A 226 16.34 5.14 -13.13
N VAL A 227 15.39 5.73 -12.39
CA VAL A 227 14.13 6.23 -12.96
C VAL A 227 13.68 7.56 -12.35
N PRO A 228 12.82 8.34 -13.05
CA PRO A 228 12.14 9.50 -12.49
C PRO A 228 11.34 9.09 -11.26
N CYS A 229 11.50 9.84 -10.16
CA CYS A 229 10.78 9.62 -8.93
C CYS A 229 10.19 10.93 -8.40
N ARG A 230 8.94 10.88 -7.94
CA ARG A 230 8.23 12.00 -7.32
C ARG A 230 7.55 11.56 -6.03
N VAL A 231 7.45 12.48 -5.09
CA VAL A 231 6.71 12.30 -3.84
C VAL A 231 5.52 13.23 -3.82
N ILE A 232 4.36 12.72 -3.42
CA ILE A 232 3.19 13.53 -3.06
C ILE A 232 2.70 13.08 -1.69
N TRP A 233 2.49 14.02 -0.76
CA TRP A 233 2.29 13.69 0.63
C TRP A 233 1.24 14.57 1.29
N GLY A 234 0.32 13.94 2.05
CA GLY A 234 -0.61 14.66 2.90
C GLY A 234 0.06 15.09 4.20
N ASP A 235 0.05 16.39 4.50
CA ASP A 235 0.70 16.96 5.70
C ASP A 235 -0.03 16.62 7.01
N ASN A 236 -1.36 16.41 6.93
CA ASN A 236 -2.18 16.04 8.08
C ASN A 236 -2.17 14.52 8.40
N ASP A 237 -1.15 13.80 7.91
CA ASP A 237 -0.98 12.38 8.21
C ASP A 237 -0.59 12.17 9.69
N ARG A 238 -1.47 11.47 10.44
CA ARG A 238 -1.25 11.16 11.85
C ARG A 238 -0.38 9.93 12.08
N PHE A 239 -0.12 9.15 11.04
CA PHE A 239 0.64 7.90 11.12
C PHE A 239 2.06 8.08 10.65
N ILE A 240 2.26 8.78 9.52
CA ILE A 240 3.55 8.95 8.88
C ILE A 240 3.85 10.43 8.67
N PRO A 241 4.62 11.04 9.56
CA PRO A 241 4.91 12.48 9.52
C PRO A 241 5.54 12.95 8.21
N VAL A 242 5.19 14.17 7.76
CA VAL A 242 5.60 14.77 6.48
C VAL A 242 7.14 14.86 6.29
N ARG A 243 7.94 14.85 7.37
CA ARG A 243 9.40 14.78 7.23
C ARG A 243 9.89 13.59 6.42
N PHE A 244 9.13 12.49 6.38
CA PHE A 244 9.46 11.31 5.59
C PHE A 244 9.25 11.51 4.08
N ALA A 245 8.43 12.47 3.67
CA ALA A 245 8.30 12.85 2.27
C ALA A 245 9.65 13.27 1.68
N HIS A 246 10.38 14.15 2.40
CA HIS A 246 11.71 14.61 2.00
C HIS A 246 12.79 13.54 2.20
N ALA A 247 12.64 12.70 3.23
CA ALA A 247 13.59 11.62 3.52
C ALA A 247 13.61 10.51 2.46
N PHE A 248 12.59 10.42 1.60
CA PHE A 248 12.60 9.46 0.49
C PHE A 248 13.75 9.74 -0.49
N GLY A 249 14.09 11.02 -0.68
CA GLY A 249 15.24 11.46 -1.50
C GLY A 249 14.88 11.89 -2.91
N CYS A 250 13.62 11.93 -3.30
CA CYS A 250 13.19 12.50 -4.58
C CYS A 250 13.44 14.02 -4.62
N LYS A 251 13.86 14.52 -5.77
CA LYS A 251 14.06 15.97 -6.00
C LYS A 251 12.73 16.74 -6.00
N GLN A 252 11.67 16.08 -6.39
CA GLN A 252 10.33 16.66 -6.52
C GLN A 252 9.41 16.11 -5.43
N VAL A 253 9.00 16.99 -4.52
CA VAL A 253 8.14 16.69 -3.39
C VAL A 253 6.98 17.66 -3.40
N THR A 254 5.76 17.14 -3.51
CA THR A 254 4.50 17.89 -3.43
C THR A 254 3.86 17.62 -2.08
N ILE A 255 3.67 18.65 -1.26
CA ILE A 255 3.00 18.56 0.02
C ILE A 255 1.58 19.12 -0.11
N LEU A 256 0.61 18.35 0.36
CA LEU A 256 -0.82 18.69 0.35
C LEU A 256 -1.25 19.07 1.79
N PRO A 257 -1.42 20.36 2.11
CA PRO A 257 -1.66 20.81 3.49
C PRO A 257 -2.97 20.30 4.10
N ASP A 258 -3.98 20.04 3.26
CA ASP A 258 -5.31 19.62 3.70
C ASP A 258 -5.57 18.12 3.53
N ALA A 259 -4.58 17.35 3.08
CA ALA A 259 -4.70 15.91 2.91
C ALA A 259 -4.14 15.16 4.13
N GLY A 260 -4.82 14.09 4.51
CA GLY A 260 -4.35 13.14 5.53
C GLY A 260 -3.55 12.00 4.90
N HIS A 261 -3.57 10.86 5.60
CA HIS A 261 -2.82 9.65 5.20
C HIS A 261 -3.20 9.13 3.79
N TRP A 262 -4.48 9.13 3.45
CA TRP A 262 -5.02 8.54 2.22
C TRP A 262 -5.14 9.58 1.09
N VAL A 263 -4.02 9.97 0.51
CA VAL A 263 -3.99 10.94 -0.61
C VAL A 263 -4.79 10.44 -1.82
N ALA A 264 -4.77 9.12 -2.09
CA ALA A 264 -5.55 8.52 -3.18
C ALA A 264 -7.07 8.74 -3.06
N LEU A 265 -7.57 8.90 -1.84
CA LEU A 265 -8.99 9.11 -1.55
C LEU A 265 -9.34 10.60 -1.38
N THR A 266 -8.40 11.41 -0.88
CA THR A 266 -8.66 12.81 -0.53
C THR A 266 -8.22 13.81 -1.58
N ALA A 267 -7.25 13.44 -2.42
CA ALA A 267 -6.72 14.28 -3.50
C ALA A 267 -6.34 13.46 -4.76
N PRO A 268 -7.28 12.62 -5.30
CA PRO A 268 -7.00 11.74 -6.44
C PRO A 268 -6.50 12.49 -7.67
N ASP A 269 -7.04 13.70 -7.94
CA ASP A 269 -6.63 14.53 -9.07
C ASP A 269 -5.18 15.01 -8.97
N ALA A 270 -4.73 15.35 -7.75
CA ALA A 270 -3.35 15.77 -7.52
C ALA A 270 -2.40 14.58 -7.73
N LEU A 271 -2.76 13.41 -7.21
CA LEU A 271 -1.98 12.19 -7.38
C LEU A 271 -1.93 11.75 -8.84
N ALA A 272 -3.06 11.80 -9.57
CA ALA A 272 -3.11 11.48 -11.00
C ALA A 272 -2.21 12.41 -11.84
N ARG A 273 -2.13 13.71 -11.49
CA ARG A 273 -1.19 14.66 -12.14
C ARG A 273 0.27 14.27 -11.91
N GLU A 274 0.67 13.91 -10.68
CA GLU A 274 2.04 13.48 -10.40
C GLU A 274 2.41 12.21 -11.18
N ILE A 275 1.49 11.26 -11.30
CA ILE A 275 1.66 10.04 -12.11
C ILE A 275 1.83 10.39 -13.59
N ALA A 276 1.01 11.29 -14.12
CA ALA A 276 1.10 11.71 -15.52
C ALA A 276 2.42 12.45 -15.83
N ILE A 277 2.95 13.23 -14.89
CA ILE A 277 4.24 13.91 -15.03
C ILE A 277 5.38 12.88 -15.10
N VAL A 278 5.38 11.87 -14.23
CA VAL A 278 6.39 10.79 -14.24
C VAL A 278 6.34 10.00 -15.55
N ALA A 279 5.15 9.84 -16.13
CA ALA A 279 4.97 9.12 -17.38
C ALA A 279 5.63 9.81 -18.60
N GLN A 280 5.85 11.13 -18.51
CA GLN A 280 6.40 11.97 -19.60
C GLN A 280 7.91 12.21 -19.46
N ALA A 281 8.50 11.85 -18.33
CA ALA A 281 9.93 12.02 -18.04
C ALA A 281 10.77 10.86 -18.59
#